data_b71f574ac543fc1ea3aca18e2099a54a
#
_entry.id   b71f574ac543fc1ea3aca18e2099a54a
#
_cell.length_a   1.000
_cell.length_b   1.000
_cell.length_c   1.000
_cell.angle_alpha   90.00
_cell.angle_beta   90.00
_cell.angle_gamma   90.00
#
_symmetry.space_group_name_H-M   'P 1'
#
loop_
_entity.id
_entity.type
_entity.pdbx_description
1 polymer ?
#
loop_
_entity_poly.entity_id
_entity_poly.type
_entity_poly.pdbx_seq_one_letter_code
_entity_poly.pdbx_strand_id
1 'polypeptide(L)'
;MSSLIPTEPHAQGVATRAKQALRALIKSGQSQLPATFIDHAENVEFLHGSTGDVVYFPCPLQEQEAASALKAMEGAAVAAIVDLLDGRPRSSSIEVHLDQVACFLTSAYMVTINNRHKQHPEVKELVPDTDIRQAQSVLYRRLSANLYKTSQAGKYYHVHGSLDASKTLAMLGLPTNIPEPHDYRACLDMIGSAVQKLSPAELEARNAEAKQAGAPALTRQEFLDTPHGKVMAPLPPFTVKRIDGSDTAPVPFPAASLPSRKKRQVLEGIKVLELCRVIAGPTIGRSLAALGASVLKINSPRLPDITFFQVDVNTGKHTAWLDLTEARDRAAFEALLEEADVVIDGYRPGILSKYGCDPEALARRAARRGKGIVYVAEDCFGGTGEPGAAWAHRPGWQQIADCVSGVAWEQGRFMGLDEPVVPPFPMSDYGTGCLGSVAALTGLHRRATEGGSWACRTSLLQYDLFLLSLGAHDSGVQARLRAAHDSAFFALRHDDSVDVVSATALESMRRLHPALFDAARTMHSGLSSGFASRPDPVVVTWPREAVRVEGCAIGHVRVARRNGNDEPAWGEWERDERWLDDIDGDVDPDEEAR
;
A
#
# COMPACT_ATOMS: atom_id res chain seq x y z
N MET A 1 -18.25 -38.45 38.81
CA MET A 1 -17.70 -37.10 39.09
C MET A 1 -17.07 -36.62 37.80
N SER A 2 -17.83 -35.84 37.04
CA SER A 2 -17.38 -35.24 35.76
C SER A 2 -16.63 -33.95 36.11
N SER A 3 -15.33 -33.89 35.83
CA SER A 3 -14.52 -32.69 35.98
C SER A 3 -14.90 -31.70 34.88
N LEU A 4 -15.59 -30.65 35.26
CA LEU A 4 -15.77 -29.46 34.42
C LEU A 4 -14.40 -28.81 34.23
N ILE A 5 -13.82 -28.99 33.05
CA ILE A 5 -12.69 -28.16 32.56
C ILE A 5 -13.24 -26.75 32.42
N PRO A 6 -12.65 -25.73 33.05
CA PRO A 6 -13.05 -24.35 32.83
C PRO A 6 -12.83 -24.04 31.34
N THR A 7 -13.90 -23.67 30.61
CA THR A 7 -13.79 -23.08 29.27
C THR A 7 -13.08 -21.75 29.44
N GLU A 8 -11.83 -21.67 28.97
CA GLU A 8 -11.13 -20.39 28.80
C GLU A 8 -12.01 -19.42 27.98
N PRO A 9 -11.97 -18.11 28.29
CA PRO A 9 -12.72 -17.15 27.50
C PRO A 9 -12.31 -17.32 26.03
N HIS A 10 -13.29 -17.61 25.17
CA HIS A 10 -13.07 -17.81 23.74
C HIS A 10 -12.28 -16.63 23.19
N ALA A 11 -11.12 -16.89 22.61
CA ALA A 11 -10.35 -15.88 21.90
C ALA A 11 -11.27 -15.21 20.87
N GLN A 12 -11.34 -13.87 20.89
CA GLN A 12 -12.20 -13.14 19.96
C GLN A 12 -11.73 -13.41 18.53
N GLY A 13 -12.66 -13.69 17.63
CA GLY A 13 -12.36 -13.94 16.23
C GLY A 13 -11.90 -12.69 15.46
N VAL A 14 -11.36 -12.89 14.26
CA VAL A 14 -10.88 -11.80 13.37
C VAL A 14 -11.99 -10.79 13.06
N ALA A 15 -13.21 -11.26 12.78
CA ALA A 15 -14.35 -10.38 12.50
C ALA A 15 -14.67 -9.44 13.68
N THR A 16 -14.61 -9.96 14.91
CA THR A 16 -14.83 -9.14 16.12
C THR A 16 -13.72 -8.11 16.31
N ARG A 17 -12.45 -8.53 16.12
CA ARG A 17 -11.30 -7.62 16.22
C ARG A 17 -11.28 -6.60 15.08
N ALA A 18 -11.70 -6.97 13.86
CA ALA A 18 -11.87 -6.03 12.76
C ALA A 18 -12.90 -4.92 13.08
N LYS A 19 -14.02 -5.28 13.74
CA LYS A 19 -14.97 -4.28 14.26
C LYS A 19 -14.34 -3.37 15.32
N GLN A 20 -13.49 -3.91 16.19
CA GLN A 20 -12.75 -3.11 17.19
C GLN A 20 -11.73 -2.19 16.53
N ALA A 21 -11.00 -2.68 15.52
CA ALA A 21 -10.07 -1.90 14.73
C ALA A 21 -10.78 -0.76 13.97
N LEU A 22 -11.97 -1.01 13.39
CA LEU A 22 -12.79 0.03 12.77
C LEU A 22 -13.21 1.12 13.76
N ARG A 23 -13.63 0.75 14.96
CA ARG A 23 -13.93 1.72 16.03
C ARG A 23 -12.71 2.53 16.45
N ALA A 24 -11.54 1.88 16.53
CA ALA A 24 -10.27 2.56 16.81
C ALA A 24 -9.89 3.54 15.70
N LEU A 25 -10.06 3.15 14.43
CA LEU A 25 -9.85 4.00 13.27
C LEU A 25 -10.77 5.23 13.30
N ILE A 26 -12.07 5.03 13.52
CA ILE A 26 -13.05 6.12 13.67
C ILE A 26 -12.64 7.06 14.79
N LYS A 27 -12.32 6.53 15.96
CA LYS A 27 -11.92 7.34 17.13
C LYS A 27 -10.69 8.18 16.86
N SER A 28 -9.63 7.59 16.27
CA SER A 28 -8.37 8.29 15.98
C SER A 28 -8.48 9.24 14.78
N GLY A 29 -9.35 8.93 13.81
CA GLY A 29 -9.59 9.72 12.60
C GLY A 29 -10.79 10.64 12.68
N GLN A 30 -11.52 10.72 13.80
CA GLN A 30 -12.80 11.42 13.93
C GLN A 30 -12.78 12.89 13.46
N SER A 31 -11.68 13.59 13.72
CA SER A 31 -11.51 14.98 13.28
C SER A 31 -11.33 15.14 11.76
N GLN A 32 -11.04 14.04 11.07
CA GLN A 32 -10.76 14.02 9.64
C GLN A 32 -11.93 13.47 8.82
N LEU A 33 -12.67 12.50 9.38
CA LEU A 33 -13.75 11.80 8.69
C LEU A 33 -15.05 12.64 8.61
N PRO A 34 -15.76 12.65 7.46
CA PRO A 34 -17.12 13.14 7.39
C PRO A 34 -18.07 12.34 8.29
N ALA A 35 -19.05 12.98 8.90
CA ALA A 35 -20.03 12.31 9.75
C ALA A 35 -20.77 11.19 9.00
N THR A 36 -21.10 11.40 7.73
CA THR A 36 -21.74 10.41 6.87
C THR A 36 -20.92 9.12 6.69
N PHE A 37 -19.56 9.23 6.67
CA PHE A 37 -18.70 8.05 6.61
C PHE A 37 -18.81 7.25 7.91
N ILE A 38 -18.84 7.94 9.05
CA ILE A 38 -18.97 7.31 10.37
C ILE A 38 -20.33 6.62 10.49
N ASP A 39 -21.41 7.27 10.05
CA ASP A 39 -22.77 6.71 10.08
C ASP A 39 -22.88 5.44 9.24
N HIS A 40 -22.30 5.43 8.03
CA HIS A 40 -22.27 4.22 7.18
C HIS A 40 -21.37 3.11 7.74
N ALA A 41 -20.27 3.46 8.43
CA ALA A 41 -19.36 2.49 9.02
C ALA A 41 -20.00 1.63 10.13
N GLU A 42 -21.12 2.09 10.72
CA GLU A 42 -21.89 1.31 11.69
C GLU A 42 -22.61 0.12 11.06
N ASN A 43 -22.87 0.16 9.75
CA ASN A 43 -23.59 -0.86 8.99
C ASN A 43 -22.66 -1.88 8.30
N VAL A 44 -21.36 -1.91 8.64
CA VAL A 44 -20.39 -2.82 8.04
C VAL A 44 -20.48 -4.21 8.65
N GLU A 45 -20.59 -5.21 7.79
CA GLU A 45 -20.48 -6.62 8.12
C GLU A 45 -19.13 -7.18 7.68
N PHE A 46 -18.46 -7.94 8.57
CA PHE A 46 -17.21 -8.62 8.29
C PHE A 46 -17.49 -10.10 8.10
N LEU A 47 -17.26 -10.58 6.88
CA LEU A 47 -17.58 -11.94 6.45
C LEU A 47 -16.31 -12.78 6.34
N HIS A 48 -16.32 -13.97 6.89
CA HIS A 48 -15.28 -14.95 6.66
C HIS A 48 -15.71 -15.91 5.55
N GLY A 49 -14.72 -16.39 4.80
CA GLY A 49 -14.96 -17.42 3.79
C GLY A 49 -15.10 -18.82 4.41
N SER A 50 -15.02 -19.83 3.56
CA SER A 50 -15.17 -21.24 3.94
C SER A 50 -14.13 -21.76 4.94
N THR A 51 -13.01 -21.05 5.13
CA THR A 51 -11.95 -21.38 6.10
C THR A 51 -12.31 -21.00 7.53
N GLY A 52 -13.41 -20.23 7.72
CA GLY A 52 -13.83 -19.74 9.04
C GLY A 52 -13.06 -18.49 9.50
N ASP A 53 -13.13 -18.22 10.78
CA ASP A 53 -12.56 -17.02 11.42
C ASP A 53 -11.07 -17.24 11.77
N VAL A 54 -10.19 -17.09 10.75
CA VAL A 54 -8.78 -17.49 10.79
C VAL A 54 -7.85 -16.29 10.67
N VAL A 55 -6.78 -16.25 11.50
CA VAL A 55 -5.62 -15.38 11.31
C VAL A 55 -4.65 -16.09 10.37
N TYR A 56 -4.40 -15.50 9.19
CA TYR A 56 -3.59 -16.12 8.14
C TYR A 56 -2.08 -15.91 8.31
N PHE A 57 -1.68 -14.77 8.83
CA PHE A 57 -0.28 -14.34 8.84
C PHE A 57 0.49 -14.83 10.07
N PRO A 58 1.75 -15.30 9.90
CA PRO A 58 2.64 -15.61 11.03
C PRO A 58 3.21 -14.32 11.64
N CYS A 59 2.33 -13.42 12.09
CA CYS A 59 2.65 -12.11 12.63
C CYS A 59 1.95 -11.90 13.99
N PRO A 60 2.56 -11.16 14.92
CA PRO A 60 1.95 -10.90 16.21
C PRO A 60 0.90 -9.80 16.15
N LEU A 61 1.02 -8.85 15.22
CA LEU A 61 0.16 -7.69 15.11
C LEU A 61 -1.10 -7.99 14.29
N GLN A 62 -2.13 -7.20 14.49
CA GLN A 62 -3.47 -7.38 13.91
C GLN A 62 -3.56 -6.80 12.48
N GLU A 63 -2.70 -7.29 11.57
CA GLU A 63 -2.57 -6.80 10.20
C GLU A 63 -3.86 -6.95 9.38
N GLN A 64 -4.46 -8.14 9.46
CA GLN A 64 -5.70 -8.44 8.74
C GLN A 64 -6.85 -7.60 9.27
N GLU A 65 -6.95 -7.42 10.57
CA GLU A 65 -7.97 -6.63 11.23
C GLU A 65 -7.81 -5.13 10.93
N ALA A 66 -6.58 -4.62 10.94
CA ALA A 66 -6.28 -3.24 10.58
C ALA A 66 -6.68 -2.94 9.13
N ALA A 67 -6.27 -3.78 8.19
CA ALA A 67 -6.63 -3.64 6.78
C ALA A 67 -8.13 -3.81 6.55
N SER A 68 -8.80 -4.74 7.28
CA SER A 68 -10.25 -4.91 7.21
C SER A 68 -11.00 -3.64 7.66
N ALA A 69 -10.52 -2.98 8.72
CA ALA A 69 -11.10 -1.71 9.18
C ALA A 69 -10.93 -0.59 8.14
N LEU A 70 -9.79 -0.54 7.46
CA LEU A 70 -9.55 0.45 6.40
C LEU A 70 -10.43 0.17 5.17
N LYS A 71 -10.58 -1.09 4.77
CA LYS A 71 -11.49 -1.50 3.69
C LYS A 71 -12.95 -1.21 4.05
N ALA A 72 -13.34 -1.40 5.31
CA ALA A 72 -14.67 -1.02 5.79
C ALA A 72 -14.92 0.49 5.65
N MET A 73 -13.91 1.31 5.97
CA MET A 73 -14.01 2.76 5.83
C MET A 73 -14.03 3.20 4.35
N GLU A 74 -13.30 2.51 3.45
CA GLU A 74 -13.45 2.71 2.00
C GLU A 74 -14.91 2.43 1.56
N GLY A 75 -15.50 1.32 2.01
CA GLY A 75 -16.90 0.98 1.74
C GLY A 75 -17.89 2.02 2.28
N ALA A 76 -17.66 2.51 3.50
CA ALA A 76 -18.47 3.57 4.10
C ALA A 76 -18.38 4.90 3.31
N ALA A 77 -17.19 5.23 2.82
CA ALA A 77 -17.00 6.39 1.95
C ALA A 77 -17.75 6.24 0.61
N VAL A 78 -17.73 5.04 0.01
CA VAL A 78 -18.51 4.72 -1.20
C VAL A 78 -20.00 4.91 -0.94
N ALA A 79 -20.54 4.37 0.15
CA ALA A 79 -21.95 4.51 0.49
C ALA A 79 -22.35 5.98 0.68
N ALA A 80 -21.52 6.78 1.36
CA ALA A 80 -21.76 8.22 1.53
C ALA A 80 -21.70 9.00 0.20
N ILE A 81 -20.85 8.60 -0.75
CA ILE A 81 -20.82 9.20 -2.10
C ILE A 81 -22.09 8.83 -2.89
N VAL A 82 -22.61 7.61 -2.72
CA VAL A 82 -23.90 7.20 -3.32
C VAL A 82 -25.02 8.09 -2.83
N ASP A 83 -25.06 8.41 -1.53
CA ASP A 83 -26.07 9.33 -0.98
C ASP A 83 -26.02 10.70 -1.65
N LEU A 84 -24.80 11.24 -1.89
CA LEU A 84 -24.62 12.50 -2.62
C LEU A 84 -25.09 12.41 -4.07
N LEU A 85 -24.80 11.31 -4.75
CA LEU A 85 -25.18 11.08 -6.13
C LEU A 85 -26.70 10.91 -6.32
N ASP A 86 -27.36 10.30 -5.33
CA ASP A 86 -28.81 10.06 -5.35
C ASP A 86 -29.63 11.20 -4.71
N GLY A 87 -28.95 12.15 -4.06
CA GLY A 87 -29.57 13.27 -3.36
C GLY A 87 -30.40 12.87 -2.14
N ARG A 88 -30.19 11.69 -1.58
CA ARG A 88 -30.88 11.17 -0.39
C ARG A 88 -30.05 10.13 0.35
N PRO A 89 -30.12 10.09 1.69
CA PRO A 89 -29.52 9.03 2.47
C PRO A 89 -30.12 7.65 2.14
N ARG A 90 -29.26 6.64 2.09
CA ARG A 90 -29.65 5.23 1.96
C ARG A 90 -29.03 4.42 3.10
N SER A 91 -29.70 3.35 3.49
CA SER A 91 -29.11 2.32 4.35
C SER A 91 -28.51 1.25 3.45
N SER A 92 -27.34 1.53 2.83
CA SER A 92 -26.65 0.54 2.00
C SER A 92 -25.96 -0.47 2.89
N SER A 93 -26.08 -1.76 2.60
CA SER A 93 -25.26 -2.80 3.23
C SER A 93 -23.82 -2.70 2.71
N ILE A 94 -22.87 -2.93 3.62
CA ILE A 94 -21.44 -2.91 3.33
C ILE A 94 -20.85 -4.20 3.88
N GLU A 95 -20.25 -4.99 3.02
CA GLU A 95 -19.63 -6.26 3.36
C GLU A 95 -18.11 -6.15 3.15
N VAL A 96 -17.33 -6.69 4.10
CA VAL A 96 -15.88 -6.83 4.01
C VAL A 96 -15.53 -8.31 4.14
N HIS A 97 -15.00 -8.89 3.08
CA HIS A 97 -14.60 -10.28 3.00
C HIS A 97 -13.16 -10.46 3.51
N LEU A 98 -13.00 -11.06 4.68
CA LEU A 98 -11.73 -11.18 5.40
C LEU A 98 -10.67 -11.98 4.63
N ASP A 99 -11.06 -13.01 3.90
CA ASP A 99 -10.16 -13.78 3.03
C ASP A 99 -9.58 -12.88 1.92
N GLN A 100 -10.42 -12.04 1.31
CA GLN A 100 -9.98 -11.12 0.27
C GLN A 100 -9.08 -10.00 0.81
N VAL A 101 -9.28 -9.59 2.07
CA VAL A 101 -8.35 -8.68 2.75
C VAL A 101 -6.97 -9.31 2.90
N ALA A 102 -6.89 -10.60 3.26
CA ALA A 102 -5.63 -11.31 3.34
C ALA A 102 -4.96 -11.43 1.95
N CYS A 103 -5.73 -11.73 0.90
CA CYS A 103 -5.25 -11.72 -0.49
C CYS A 103 -4.74 -10.34 -0.92
N PHE A 104 -5.43 -9.27 -0.55
CA PHE A 104 -5.02 -7.89 -0.82
C PHE A 104 -3.68 -7.55 -0.16
N LEU A 105 -3.49 -7.89 1.12
CA LEU A 105 -2.23 -7.66 1.85
C LEU A 105 -1.03 -8.44 1.28
N THR A 106 -1.29 -9.52 0.55
CA THR A 106 -0.26 -10.33 -0.11
C THR A 106 -0.27 -10.21 -1.62
N SER A 107 -0.98 -9.23 -2.18
CA SER A 107 -1.28 -9.11 -3.61
C SER A 107 -0.03 -9.24 -4.50
N ALA A 108 1.08 -8.56 -4.18
CA ALA A 108 2.34 -8.65 -4.93
C ALA A 108 2.95 -10.08 -5.01
N TYR A 109 2.50 -10.99 -4.15
CA TYR A 109 2.92 -12.40 -4.12
C TYR A 109 1.87 -13.35 -4.70
N MET A 110 0.64 -12.87 -4.91
CA MET A 110 -0.48 -13.64 -5.47
C MET A 110 -0.71 -13.39 -6.95
N VAL A 111 -0.47 -12.17 -7.43
CA VAL A 111 -0.62 -11.82 -8.85
C VAL A 111 0.25 -12.72 -9.73
N THR A 112 -0.27 -13.06 -10.90
CA THR A 112 0.46 -13.84 -11.91
C THR A 112 0.35 -13.20 -13.30
N ILE A 113 1.32 -13.51 -14.14
CA ILE A 113 1.27 -13.27 -15.59
C ILE A 113 1.48 -14.60 -16.31
N ASN A 114 0.51 -15.02 -17.14
CA ASN A 114 0.46 -16.35 -17.75
C ASN A 114 0.64 -17.48 -16.71
N ASN A 115 -0.01 -17.37 -15.55
CA ASN A 115 0.10 -18.28 -14.40
C ASN A 115 1.53 -18.41 -13.85
N ARG A 116 2.39 -17.38 -14.02
CA ARG A 116 3.76 -17.34 -13.50
C ARG A 116 3.88 -16.24 -12.45
N HIS A 117 4.48 -16.58 -11.31
CA HIS A 117 4.82 -15.61 -10.25
C HIS A 117 6.17 -14.94 -10.52
N LYS A 118 6.48 -13.89 -9.79
CA LYS A 118 7.66 -13.02 -9.97
C LYS A 118 9.01 -13.74 -10.10
N GLN A 119 9.17 -14.90 -9.50
CA GLN A 119 10.43 -15.66 -9.50
C GLN A 119 10.61 -16.55 -10.74
N HIS A 120 9.57 -16.74 -11.54
CA HIS A 120 9.64 -17.61 -12.69
C HIS A 120 10.48 -16.96 -13.81
N PRO A 121 11.46 -17.70 -14.43
CA PRO A 121 12.36 -17.11 -15.44
C PRO A 121 11.65 -16.45 -16.62
N GLU A 122 10.55 -17.02 -17.10
CA GLU A 122 9.76 -16.48 -18.23
C GLU A 122 9.15 -15.10 -17.94
N VAL A 123 8.97 -14.73 -16.68
CA VAL A 123 8.41 -13.42 -16.32
C VAL A 123 9.33 -12.29 -16.78
N LYS A 124 10.65 -12.49 -16.77
CA LYS A 124 11.62 -11.51 -17.27
C LYS A 124 11.46 -11.21 -18.76
N GLU A 125 10.91 -12.16 -19.53
CA GLU A 125 10.62 -11.98 -20.96
C GLU A 125 9.27 -11.29 -21.19
N LEU A 126 8.32 -11.43 -20.23
CA LEU A 126 6.97 -10.90 -20.33
C LEU A 126 6.87 -9.48 -19.78
N VAL A 127 7.61 -9.15 -18.72
CA VAL A 127 7.57 -7.84 -18.07
C VAL A 127 8.87 -7.09 -18.34
N PRO A 128 8.83 -5.97 -19.09
CA PRO A 128 10.02 -5.17 -19.38
C PRO A 128 10.72 -4.70 -18.10
N ASP A 129 12.04 -4.86 -18.07
CA ASP A 129 12.85 -4.52 -16.91
C ASP A 129 12.86 -3.02 -16.64
N THR A 130 12.43 -2.63 -15.45
CA THR A 130 12.48 -1.25 -14.93
C THR A 130 13.54 -1.07 -13.84
N ASP A 131 14.23 -2.12 -13.43
CA ASP A 131 15.37 -2.06 -12.49
C ASP A 131 16.66 -1.60 -13.20
N ILE A 132 16.59 -0.47 -13.89
CA ILE A 132 17.66 0.07 -14.74
C ILE A 132 18.99 0.32 -14.00
N ARG A 133 18.98 0.23 -12.67
CA ARG A 133 20.17 0.33 -11.82
C ARG A 133 20.53 -0.96 -11.11
N GLN A 134 19.89 -2.06 -11.48
CA GLN A 134 20.18 -3.41 -10.96
C GLN A 134 20.19 -3.49 -9.41
N ALA A 135 19.35 -2.71 -8.76
CA ALA A 135 19.27 -2.70 -7.29
C ALA A 135 18.49 -3.90 -6.74
N GLN A 136 17.59 -4.47 -7.55
CA GLN A 136 16.71 -5.59 -7.17
C GLN A 136 17.09 -6.89 -7.87
N SER A 137 17.64 -6.81 -9.07
CA SER A 137 17.94 -7.97 -9.92
C SER A 137 19.26 -8.65 -9.60
N VAL A 138 20.23 -7.96 -8.98
CA VAL A 138 21.54 -8.49 -8.57
C VAL A 138 21.53 -8.76 -7.08
N LEU A 139 21.74 -10.01 -6.66
CA LEU A 139 21.61 -10.47 -5.28
C LEU A 139 22.43 -9.64 -4.27
N TYR A 140 23.71 -9.42 -4.52
CA TYR A 140 24.57 -8.60 -3.66
C TYR A 140 24.00 -7.19 -3.45
N ARG A 141 23.53 -6.57 -4.53
CA ARG A 141 22.96 -5.23 -4.51
C ARG A 141 21.59 -5.19 -3.80
N ARG A 142 20.77 -6.24 -4.01
CA ARG A 142 19.48 -6.42 -3.33
C ARG A 142 19.65 -6.53 -1.81
N LEU A 143 20.68 -7.23 -1.35
CA LEU A 143 20.98 -7.39 0.07
C LEU A 143 21.51 -6.10 0.74
N SER A 144 21.82 -5.04 0.00
CA SER A 144 22.05 -3.70 0.59
C SER A 144 20.76 -3.03 1.10
N ALA A 145 19.59 -3.66 0.91
CA ALA A 145 18.33 -3.26 1.53
C ALA A 145 17.93 -4.32 2.57
N ASN A 146 18.57 -4.31 3.74
CA ASN A 146 18.38 -5.32 4.77
C ASN A 146 18.80 -4.81 6.17
N LEU A 147 18.42 -5.59 7.21
CA LEU A 147 18.68 -5.29 8.61
C LEU A 147 19.97 -5.98 9.09
N TYR A 148 20.85 -5.24 9.73
CA TYR A 148 22.15 -5.74 10.19
C TYR A 148 22.47 -5.29 11.62
N LYS A 149 23.31 -6.07 12.32
CA LYS A 149 23.89 -5.70 13.61
C LYS A 149 24.85 -4.52 13.45
N THR A 150 24.86 -3.63 14.44
CA THR A 150 25.80 -2.50 14.52
C THR A 150 26.98 -2.84 15.45
N SER A 151 27.92 -1.89 15.61
CA SER A 151 29.01 -2.02 16.59
C SER A 151 28.54 -2.00 18.04
N GLN A 152 27.31 -1.54 18.30
CA GLN A 152 26.71 -1.52 19.62
C GLN A 152 25.87 -2.79 19.86
N ALA A 153 26.17 -3.50 20.93
CA ALA A 153 25.47 -4.72 21.29
C ALA A 153 23.94 -4.48 21.45
N GLY A 154 23.13 -5.38 20.87
CA GLY A 154 21.67 -5.29 20.91
C GLY A 154 21.08 -4.14 20.06
N LYS A 155 21.89 -3.44 19.25
CA LYS A 155 21.43 -2.41 18.31
C LYS A 155 21.59 -2.87 16.86
N TYR A 156 20.54 -2.62 16.10
CA TYR A 156 20.41 -3.03 14.70
C TYR A 156 20.12 -1.79 13.84
N TYR A 157 20.53 -1.86 12.58
CA TYR A 157 20.30 -0.78 11.63
C TYR A 157 19.87 -1.36 10.29
N HIS A 158 18.76 -0.87 9.76
CA HIS A 158 18.33 -1.19 8.41
C HIS A 158 19.00 -0.23 7.44
N VAL A 159 19.98 -0.72 6.68
CA VAL A 159 20.47 -0.01 5.50
C VAL A 159 19.51 -0.27 4.35
N HIS A 160 19.36 0.70 3.42
CA HIS A 160 18.43 0.49 2.33
C HIS A 160 18.98 1.03 1.02
N GLY A 161 19.46 0.12 0.16
CA GLY A 161 19.94 0.44 -1.19
C GLY A 161 18.88 1.01 -2.12
N SER A 162 17.62 0.97 -1.67
CA SER A 162 16.49 1.53 -2.42
C SER A 162 16.44 1.03 -3.87
N LEU A 163 16.33 1.96 -4.79
CA LEU A 163 16.38 1.70 -6.24
C LEU A 163 17.74 2.05 -6.86
N ASP A 164 18.75 2.35 -6.01
CA ASP A 164 20.15 2.58 -6.41
C ASP A 164 21.10 2.15 -5.29
N ALA A 165 21.46 0.88 -5.29
CA ALA A 165 22.31 0.27 -4.26
C ALA A 165 23.74 0.84 -4.21
N SER A 166 24.22 1.45 -5.31
CA SER A 166 25.60 1.92 -5.43
C SER A 166 25.97 2.92 -4.33
N LYS A 167 25.05 3.81 -3.99
CA LYS A 167 25.29 4.85 -2.97
C LYS A 167 25.37 4.27 -1.56
N THR A 168 24.50 3.33 -1.22
CA THR A 168 24.51 2.66 0.09
C THR A 168 25.75 1.79 0.24
N LEU A 169 26.14 1.03 -0.77
CA LEU A 169 27.36 0.23 -0.75
C LEU A 169 28.61 1.12 -0.63
N ALA A 170 28.71 2.19 -1.41
CA ALA A 170 29.82 3.16 -1.32
C ALA A 170 29.90 3.83 0.07
N MET A 171 28.75 4.21 0.66
CA MET A 171 28.65 4.77 2.02
C MET A 171 29.21 3.81 3.09
N LEU A 172 29.05 2.50 2.88
CA LEU A 172 29.60 1.46 3.76
C LEU A 172 31.08 1.14 3.46
N GLY A 173 31.69 1.76 2.44
CA GLY A 173 33.05 1.46 2.00
C GLY A 173 33.17 0.14 1.23
N LEU A 174 32.07 -0.33 0.63
CA LEU A 174 32.00 -1.57 -0.12
C LEU A 174 32.01 -1.31 -1.64
N PRO A 175 32.51 -2.27 -2.44
CA PRO A 175 32.39 -2.18 -3.90
C PRO A 175 30.93 -2.14 -4.32
N THR A 176 30.63 -1.37 -5.36
CA THR A 176 29.25 -1.26 -5.88
C THR A 176 28.77 -2.52 -6.60
N ASN A 177 29.69 -3.33 -7.10
CA ASN A 177 29.46 -4.64 -7.70
C ASN A 177 30.57 -5.60 -7.27
N ILE A 178 30.27 -6.89 -7.25
CA ILE A 178 31.24 -7.98 -7.04
C ILE A 178 31.05 -9.02 -8.16
N PRO A 179 32.07 -9.85 -8.47
CA PRO A 179 31.95 -10.90 -9.47
C PRO A 179 30.87 -11.92 -9.14
N GLU A 180 30.16 -12.40 -10.15
CA GLU A 180 29.22 -13.54 -10.03
C GLU A 180 29.96 -14.89 -10.14
N PRO A 181 29.38 -15.99 -9.62
CA PRO A 181 28.07 -16.09 -8.97
C PRO A 181 28.08 -15.56 -7.53
N HIS A 182 26.93 -15.01 -7.09
CA HIS A 182 26.79 -14.50 -5.74
C HIS A 182 26.26 -15.59 -4.79
N ASP A 183 27.03 -15.93 -3.76
CA ASP A 183 26.55 -16.70 -2.63
C ASP A 183 25.78 -15.80 -1.65
N TYR A 184 24.57 -16.25 -1.27
CA TYR A 184 23.66 -15.47 -0.41
C TYR A 184 24.31 -15.14 0.94
N ARG A 185 24.87 -16.15 1.61
CA ARG A 185 25.48 -15.96 2.94
C ARG A 185 26.73 -15.10 2.88
N ALA A 186 27.59 -15.33 1.89
CA ALA A 186 28.79 -14.53 1.69
C ALA A 186 28.46 -13.04 1.46
N CYS A 187 27.40 -12.73 0.71
CA CYS A 187 26.94 -11.35 0.50
C CYS A 187 26.44 -10.73 1.81
N LEU A 188 25.63 -11.45 2.60
CA LEU A 188 25.18 -11.01 3.91
C LEU A 188 26.33 -10.73 4.86
N ASP A 189 27.31 -11.66 4.95
CA ASP A 189 28.47 -11.54 5.83
C ASP A 189 29.35 -10.35 5.43
N MET A 190 29.53 -10.10 4.14
CA MET A 190 30.28 -8.95 3.62
C MET A 190 29.63 -7.63 4.03
N ILE A 191 28.34 -7.46 3.78
CA ILE A 191 27.63 -6.22 4.10
C ILE A 191 27.48 -6.07 5.62
N GLY A 192 27.10 -7.15 6.32
CA GLY A 192 26.95 -7.19 7.77
C GLY A 192 28.24 -6.82 8.50
N SER A 193 29.38 -7.36 8.04
CA SER A 193 30.70 -7.02 8.60
C SER A 193 31.07 -5.54 8.41
N ALA A 194 30.62 -4.90 7.34
CA ALA A 194 30.83 -3.47 7.14
C ALA A 194 29.94 -2.63 8.06
N VAL A 195 28.65 -2.98 8.20
CA VAL A 195 27.70 -2.29 9.09
C VAL A 195 28.11 -2.46 10.55
N GLN A 196 28.58 -3.65 10.96
CA GLN A 196 28.98 -3.96 12.33
C GLN A 196 30.21 -3.14 12.83
N LYS A 197 30.92 -2.50 11.94
CA LYS A 197 32.03 -1.57 12.32
C LYS A 197 31.53 -0.19 12.74
N LEU A 198 30.27 0.12 12.50
CA LEU A 198 29.68 1.44 12.67
C LEU A 198 28.60 1.42 13.77
N SER A 199 28.55 2.49 14.55
CA SER A 199 27.45 2.74 15.49
C SER A 199 26.19 3.23 14.75
N PRO A 200 24.98 3.10 15.35
CA PRO A 200 23.76 3.68 14.76
C PRO A 200 23.89 5.16 14.43
N ALA A 201 24.58 5.95 15.28
CA ALA A 201 24.77 7.38 15.07
C ALA A 201 25.67 7.67 13.85
N GLU A 202 26.74 6.89 13.65
CA GLU A 202 27.60 7.01 12.46
C GLU A 202 26.84 6.61 11.19
N LEU A 203 26.03 5.56 11.25
CA LEU A 203 25.17 5.14 10.13
C LEU A 203 24.14 6.23 9.78
N GLU A 204 23.49 6.83 10.77
CA GLU A 204 22.58 7.97 10.57
C GLU A 204 23.26 9.15 9.88
N ALA A 205 24.45 9.54 10.35
CA ALA A 205 25.21 10.63 9.75
C ALA A 205 25.59 10.35 8.30
N ARG A 206 26.11 9.15 8.01
CA ARG A 206 26.47 8.73 6.65
C ARG A 206 25.27 8.64 5.71
N ASN A 207 24.12 8.10 6.19
CA ASN A 207 22.88 8.04 5.41
C ASN A 207 22.37 9.46 5.07
N ALA A 208 22.43 10.39 6.03
CA ALA A 208 22.03 11.78 5.81
C ALA A 208 22.92 12.45 4.75
N GLU A 209 24.26 12.29 4.84
CA GLU A 209 25.23 12.81 3.88
C GLU A 209 25.00 12.21 2.48
N ALA A 210 24.85 10.88 2.39
CA ALA A 210 24.63 10.17 1.13
C ALA A 210 23.20 10.33 0.59
N LYS A 211 22.29 10.95 1.36
CA LYS A 211 20.85 11.09 1.03
C LYS A 211 20.19 9.73 0.74
N GLN A 212 20.60 8.71 1.51
CA GLN A 212 20.06 7.36 1.40
C GLN A 212 19.00 7.11 2.46
N ALA A 213 18.14 6.12 2.21
CA ALA A 213 17.25 5.58 3.20
C ALA A 213 18.02 4.65 4.14
N GLY A 214 17.70 4.72 5.42
CA GLY A 214 18.26 3.86 6.45
C GLY A 214 17.73 4.33 7.81
N ALA A 215 17.62 3.40 8.76
CA ALA A 215 17.15 3.74 10.10
C ALA A 215 17.57 2.69 11.14
N PRO A 216 17.75 3.09 12.41
CA PRO A 216 17.89 2.14 13.50
C PRO A 216 16.60 1.35 13.70
N ALA A 217 16.71 0.07 14.05
CA ALA A 217 15.56 -0.68 14.52
C ALA A 217 15.30 -0.32 15.99
N LEU A 218 14.26 0.46 16.21
CA LEU A 218 13.84 0.93 17.53
C LEU A 218 12.71 0.04 18.07
N THR A 219 12.65 -0.11 19.39
CA THR A 219 11.42 -0.53 20.04
C THR A 219 10.38 0.58 19.97
N ARG A 220 9.09 0.24 20.13
CA ARG A 220 8.02 1.25 20.16
C ARG A 220 8.31 2.37 21.18
N GLN A 221 8.80 2.04 22.37
CA GLN A 221 9.09 3.04 23.40
C GLN A 221 10.26 3.96 22.97
N GLU A 222 11.35 3.39 22.43
CA GLU A 222 12.46 4.18 21.93
C GLU A 222 12.03 5.15 20.83
N PHE A 223 11.13 4.71 19.92
CA PHE A 223 10.56 5.60 18.91
C PHE A 223 9.75 6.75 19.55
N LEU A 224 8.85 6.44 20.47
CA LEU A 224 8.00 7.44 21.14
C LEU A 224 8.82 8.48 21.93
N ASP A 225 10.01 8.12 22.37
CA ASP A 225 10.92 9.04 23.07
C ASP A 225 11.69 9.96 22.13
N THR A 226 11.71 9.67 20.82
CA THR A 226 12.35 10.56 19.83
C THR A 226 11.56 11.86 19.64
N PRO A 227 12.21 12.97 19.20
CA PRO A 227 11.49 14.19 18.85
C PRO A 227 10.40 13.94 17.78
N HIS A 228 10.70 13.12 16.77
CA HIS A 228 9.74 12.81 15.72
C HIS A 228 8.56 11.96 16.23
N GLY A 229 8.82 10.96 17.05
CA GLY A 229 7.79 10.13 17.67
C GLY A 229 6.82 10.91 18.55
N LYS A 230 7.32 11.89 19.30
CA LYS A 230 6.49 12.80 20.11
C LYS A 230 5.54 13.65 19.28
N VAL A 231 5.93 14.01 18.06
CA VAL A 231 5.06 14.75 17.13
C VAL A 231 4.06 13.81 16.46
N MET A 232 4.52 12.62 16.03
CA MET A 232 3.69 11.72 15.23
C MET A 232 2.65 10.94 16.04
N ALA A 233 2.98 10.55 17.28
CA ALA A 233 2.11 9.71 18.10
C ALA A 233 0.69 10.28 18.36
N PRO A 234 0.49 11.59 18.58
CA PRO A 234 -0.84 12.17 18.78
C PRO A 234 -1.58 12.46 17.46
N LEU A 235 -0.93 12.36 16.29
CA LEU A 235 -1.58 12.67 15.01
C LEU A 235 -2.54 11.54 14.60
N PRO A 236 -3.62 11.87 13.88
CA PRO A 236 -4.50 10.85 13.31
C PRO A 236 -3.77 10.03 12.24
N PRO A 237 -4.27 8.83 11.88
CA PRO A 237 -3.64 7.98 10.87
C PRO A 237 -3.48 8.64 9.50
N PHE A 238 -4.31 9.61 9.19
CA PHE A 238 -4.21 10.48 8.01
C PHE A 238 -4.74 11.87 8.33
N THR A 239 -4.40 12.86 7.52
CA THR A 239 -4.91 14.23 7.65
C THR A 239 -5.56 14.70 6.36
N VAL A 240 -6.62 15.49 6.46
CA VAL A 240 -7.31 16.15 5.34
C VAL A 240 -7.53 17.61 5.74
N LYS A 241 -6.74 18.50 5.13
CA LYS A 241 -6.75 19.94 5.44
C LYS A 241 -7.16 20.73 4.20
N ARG A 242 -8.04 21.73 4.37
CA ARG A 242 -8.34 22.67 3.29
C ARG A 242 -7.09 23.47 2.94
N ILE A 243 -6.84 23.67 1.66
CA ILE A 243 -5.71 24.48 1.20
C ILE A 243 -6.15 25.95 1.24
N ASP A 244 -5.37 26.80 1.89
CA ASP A 244 -5.69 28.22 2.05
C ASP A 244 -5.82 28.94 0.72
N GLY A 245 -6.78 29.88 0.64
CA GLY A 245 -7.03 30.66 -0.58
C GLY A 245 -7.62 29.86 -1.73
N SER A 246 -8.17 28.67 -1.48
CA SER A 246 -8.79 27.81 -2.49
C SER A 246 -10.32 27.91 -2.52
N ASP A 247 -10.88 29.13 -2.53
CA ASP A 247 -12.33 29.34 -2.45
C ASP A 247 -13.00 29.09 -3.79
N THR A 248 -13.30 27.82 -4.09
CA THR A 248 -14.16 27.41 -5.20
C THR A 248 -15.48 26.86 -4.68
N ALA A 249 -16.55 27.00 -5.46
CA ALA A 249 -17.84 26.42 -5.11
C ALA A 249 -17.77 24.88 -5.00
N PRO A 250 -18.68 24.25 -4.24
CA PRO A 250 -18.84 22.80 -4.26
C PRO A 250 -19.03 22.26 -5.66
N VAL A 251 -18.33 21.15 -5.98
CA VAL A 251 -18.41 20.48 -7.29
C VAL A 251 -18.97 19.08 -7.08
N PRO A 252 -20.23 18.83 -7.45
CA PRO A 252 -20.83 17.50 -7.33
C PRO A 252 -20.02 16.42 -8.04
N PHE A 253 -20.12 15.18 -7.58
CA PHE A 253 -19.60 14.05 -8.33
C PHE A 253 -20.26 13.99 -9.71
N PRO A 254 -19.53 13.60 -10.76
CA PRO A 254 -20.11 13.49 -12.10
C PRO A 254 -21.31 12.53 -12.09
N ALA A 255 -22.39 12.89 -12.76
CA ALA A 255 -23.48 11.94 -13.00
C ALA A 255 -22.96 10.82 -13.93
N ALA A 256 -23.30 9.57 -13.65
CA ALA A 256 -22.89 8.45 -14.49
C ALA A 256 -23.31 8.66 -15.94
N SER A 257 -22.34 8.62 -16.85
CA SER A 257 -22.55 8.95 -18.26
C SER A 257 -23.12 7.80 -19.08
N LEU A 258 -23.21 6.58 -18.55
CA LEU A 258 -23.56 5.38 -19.32
C LEU A 258 -24.89 4.74 -18.87
N PRO A 259 -25.95 4.84 -19.69
CA PRO A 259 -27.25 4.23 -19.41
C PRO A 259 -27.23 2.69 -19.43
N SER A 260 -26.14 2.06 -19.88
CA SER A 260 -26.07 0.63 -20.17
C SER A 260 -25.54 -0.27 -19.04
N ARG A 261 -24.99 0.32 -17.97
CA ARG A 261 -24.47 -0.48 -16.84
C ARG A 261 -25.56 -0.73 -15.79
N LYS A 262 -25.68 -1.97 -15.33
CA LYS A 262 -26.63 -2.36 -14.29
C LYS A 262 -26.27 -1.76 -12.92
N LYS A 263 -24.97 -1.60 -12.65
CA LYS A 263 -24.43 -1.00 -11.42
C LYS A 263 -23.41 0.08 -11.79
N ARG A 264 -23.35 1.13 -10.97
CA ARG A 264 -22.49 2.30 -11.16
C ARG A 264 -21.24 2.19 -10.31
N GLN A 265 -20.09 2.64 -10.85
CA GLN A 265 -18.90 2.96 -10.05
C GLN A 265 -18.95 4.44 -9.61
N VAL A 266 -18.68 4.71 -8.33
CA VAL A 266 -18.95 6.03 -7.72
C VAL A 266 -17.98 7.13 -8.15
N LEU A 267 -16.81 6.76 -8.69
CA LEU A 267 -15.79 7.72 -9.15
C LEU A 267 -15.71 7.83 -10.68
N GLU A 268 -16.71 7.34 -11.42
CA GLU A 268 -16.75 7.56 -12.88
C GLU A 268 -16.63 9.05 -13.21
N GLY A 269 -15.75 9.39 -14.15
CA GLY A 269 -15.48 10.77 -14.56
C GLY A 269 -14.51 11.55 -13.66
N ILE A 270 -14.00 10.94 -12.56
CA ILE A 270 -12.92 11.51 -11.74
C ILE A 270 -11.56 11.16 -12.36
N LYS A 271 -10.74 12.18 -12.64
CA LYS A 271 -9.41 12.05 -13.23
C LYS A 271 -8.33 12.11 -12.16
N VAL A 272 -7.53 11.05 -12.04
CA VAL A 272 -6.47 10.90 -11.04
C VAL A 272 -5.11 10.84 -11.71
N LEU A 273 -4.24 11.79 -11.44
CA LEU A 273 -2.85 11.80 -11.88
C LEU A 273 -1.97 11.23 -10.77
N GLU A 274 -1.35 10.08 -11.04
CA GLU A 274 -0.53 9.36 -10.07
C GLU A 274 0.96 9.52 -10.38
N LEU A 275 1.72 10.01 -9.41
CA LEU A 275 3.16 10.24 -9.46
C LEU A 275 3.83 9.40 -8.36
N CYS A 276 3.78 8.07 -8.52
CA CYS A 276 4.22 7.12 -7.48
C CYS A 276 5.00 5.96 -8.08
N ARG A 277 5.74 5.26 -7.19
CA ARG A 277 6.47 4.03 -7.53
C ARG A 277 6.29 2.99 -6.42
N VAL A 278 6.61 1.75 -6.72
CA VAL A 278 6.64 0.60 -5.82
C VAL A 278 5.22 0.19 -5.41
N ILE A 279 4.76 0.36 -4.15
CA ILE A 279 3.48 -0.21 -3.69
C ILE A 279 2.57 0.82 -3.01
N ALA A 280 2.99 1.50 -1.92
CA ALA A 280 2.10 2.27 -1.05
C ALA A 280 1.31 3.36 -1.80
N GLY A 281 2.00 4.32 -2.41
CA GLY A 281 1.36 5.35 -3.24
C GLY A 281 0.55 4.78 -4.40
N PRO A 282 1.09 3.83 -5.21
CA PRO A 282 0.32 3.19 -6.27
C PRO A 282 -0.93 2.44 -5.80
N THR A 283 -0.97 1.93 -4.58
CA THR A 283 -2.17 1.28 -4.01
C THR A 283 -3.31 2.30 -3.83
N ILE A 284 -3.02 3.57 -3.53
CA ILE A 284 -4.04 4.63 -3.49
C ILE A 284 -4.75 4.72 -4.85
N GLY A 285 -3.96 4.88 -5.93
CA GLY A 285 -4.52 4.96 -7.29
C GLY A 285 -5.24 3.68 -7.71
N ARG A 286 -4.75 2.49 -7.31
CA ARG A 286 -5.42 1.21 -7.55
C ARG A 286 -6.79 1.16 -6.87
N SER A 287 -6.89 1.55 -5.60
CA SER A 287 -8.18 1.61 -4.89
C SER A 287 -9.15 2.59 -5.58
N LEU A 288 -8.70 3.79 -5.97
CA LEU A 288 -9.55 4.75 -6.68
C LEU A 288 -9.98 4.23 -8.07
N ALA A 289 -9.11 3.50 -8.78
CA ALA A 289 -9.45 2.86 -10.05
C ALA A 289 -10.52 1.77 -9.89
N ALA A 290 -10.48 0.98 -8.81
CA ALA A 290 -11.50 -0.01 -8.49
C ALA A 290 -12.88 0.64 -8.24
N LEU A 291 -12.91 1.90 -7.85
CA LEU A 291 -14.12 2.70 -7.65
C LEU A 291 -14.55 3.48 -8.90
N GLY A 292 -13.86 3.30 -10.03
CA GLY A 292 -14.21 3.88 -11.33
C GLY A 292 -13.44 5.12 -11.75
N ALA A 293 -12.47 5.59 -10.97
CA ALA A 293 -11.66 6.74 -11.38
C ALA A 293 -10.78 6.40 -12.60
N SER A 294 -10.61 7.37 -13.49
CA SER A 294 -9.63 7.32 -14.57
C SER A 294 -8.24 7.66 -14.01
N VAL A 295 -7.43 6.64 -13.71
CA VAL A 295 -6.12 6.81 -13.09
C VAL A 295 -5.01 6.73 -14.15
N LEU A 296 -4.28 7.83 -14.35
CA LEU A 296 -3.10 7.90 -15.21
C LEU A 296 -1.84 7.95 -14.34
N LYS A 297 -1.08 6.85 -14.35
CA LYS A 297 0.20 6.76 -13.66
C LYS A 297 1.32 7.29 -14.55
N ILE A 298 2.03 8.30 -14.09
CA ILE A 298 3.18 8.88 -14.74
C ILE A 298 4.46 8.41 -14.07
N ASN A 299 5.33 7.79 -14.86
CA ASN A 299 6.69 7.43 -14.45
C ASN A 299 7.70 8.12 -15.37
N SER A 300 8.97 8.19 -14.96
CA SER A 300 10.06 8.66 -15.81
C SER A 300 10.88 7.48 -16.33
N PRO A 301 11.24 7.43 -17.62
CA PRO A 301 12.09 6.37 -18.16
C PRO A 301 13.52 6.40 -17.60
N ARG A 302 13.91 7.51 -16.94
CA ARG A 302 15.23 7.68 -16.28
C ARG A 302 15.25 7.22 -14.82
N LEU A 303 14.08 6.90 -14.25
CA LEU A 303 13.97 6.50 -12.86
C LEU A 303 13.67 5.01 -12.76
N PRO A 304 14.42 4.26 -11.92
CA PRO A 304 14.16 2.84 -11.71
C PRO A 304 12.84 2.61 -10.97
N ASP A 305 12.23 1.45 -11.24
CA ASP A 305 11.09 0.92 -10.50
C ASP A 305 11.27 -0.58 -10.28
N ILE A 306 10.41 -1.22 -9.47
CA ILE A 306 10.47 -2.66 -9.26
C ILE A 306 9.64 -3.37 -10.32
N THR A 307 10.32 -4.09 -11.20
CA THR A 307 9.78 -4.64 -12.44
C THR A 307 8.47 -5.42 -12.26
N PHE A 308 8.42 -6.40 -11.37
CA PHE A 308 7.24 -7.26 -11.25
C PHE A 308 6.04 -6.58 -10.58
N PHE A 309 6.27 -5.58 -9.73
CA PHE A 309 5.15 -4.91 -9.04
C PHE A 309 4.19 -4.19 -10.00
N GLN A 310 4.64 -3.90 -11.24
CA GLN A 310 3.75 -3.37 -12.29
C GLN A 310 2.54 -4.29 -12.55
N VAL A 311 2.70 -5.60 -12.38
CA VAL A 311 1.62 -6.58 -12.60
C VAL A 311 0.50 -6.42 -11.57
N ASP A 312 0.83 -5.96 -10.35
CA ASP A 312 -0.12 -5.69 -9.29
C ASP A 312 -0.63 -4.25 -9.31
N VAL A 313 0.29 -3.30 -9.10
CA VAL A 313 -0.08 -1.92 -8.78
C VAL A 313 -0.59 -1.11 -9.97
N ASN A 314 -0.40 -1.59 -11.20
CA ASN A 314 -0.96 -0.94 -12.40
C ASN A 314 -2.35 -1.47 -12.78
N THR A 315 -2.93 -2.39 -11.98
CA THR A 315 -4.29 -2.87 -12.22
C THR A 315 -5.30 -1.71 -12.18
N GLY A 316 -6.15 -1.63 -13.20
CA GLY A 316 -7.15 -0.58 -13.35
C GLY A 316 -6.68 0.73 -13.97
N LYS A 317 -5.38 0.89 -14.27
CA LYS A 317 -4.77 2.17 -14.67
C LYS A 317 -4.34 2.22 -16.12
N HIS A 318 -4.22 3.44 -16.65
CA HIS A 318 -3.31 3.79 -17.74
C HIS A 318 -1.94 4.21 -17.20
N THR A 319 -0.89 4.05 -18.02
CA THR A 319 0.49 4.33 -17.59
C THR A 319 1.25 5.02 -18.72
N ALA A 320 1.91 6.14 -18.43
CA ALA A 320 2.69 6.87 -19.44
C ALA A 320 4.09 7.26 -18.94
N TRP A 321 5.01 7.40 -19.88
CA TRP A 321 6.35 7.93 -19.62
C TRP A 321 6.36 9.44 -19.85
N LEU A 322 6.86 10.20 -18.86
CA LEU A 322 7.23 11.61 -19.02
C LEU A 322 8.55 11.87 -18.30
N ASP A 323 9.50 12.46 -19.00
CA ASP A 323 10.69 13.03 -18.40
C ASP A 323 10.48 14.53 -18.14
N LEU A 324 10.12 14.89 -16.94
CA LEU A 324 9.82 16.27 -16.56
C LEU A 324 11.04 17.21 -16.63
N THR A 325 12.22 16.72 -16.98
CA THR A 325 13.39 17.56 -17.31
C THR A 325 13.34 18.06 -18.75
N GLU A 326 12.58 17.40 -19.62
CA GLU A 326 12.37 17.78 -21.02
C GLU A 326 11.19 18.74 -21.16
N ALA A 327 11.36 19.80 -21.94
CA ALA A 327 10.33 20.85 -22.08
C ALA A 327 9.02 20.34 -22.70
N ARG A 328 9.09 19.41 -23.67
CA ARG A 328 7.92 18.81 -24.31
C ARG A 328 7.09 18.01 -23.30
N ASP A 329 7.76 17.17 -22.52
CA ASP A 329 7.10 16.28 -21.54
C ASP A 329 6.52 17.09 -20.38
N ARG A 330 7.20 18.19 -20.01
CA ARG A 330 6.67 19.14 -19.03
C ARG A 330 5.39 19.81 -19.51
N ALA A 331 5.34 20.23 -20.77
CA ALA A 331 4.13 20.82 -21.34
C ALA A 331 2.96 19.82 -21.38
N ALA A 332 3.23 18.55 -21.71
CA ALA A 332 2.24 17.47 -21.63
C ALA A 332 1.75 17.25 -20.19
N PHE A 333 2.66 17.24 -19.22
CA PHE A 333 2.34 17.12 -17.80
C PHE A 333 1.47 18.28 -17.29
N GLU A 334 1.80 19.52 -17.68
CA GLU A 334 1.01 20.70 -17.34
C GLU A 334 -0.42 20.62 -17.91
N ALA A 335 -0.58 20.10 -19.14
CA ALA A 335 -1.89 19.87 -19.73
C ALA A 335 -2.70 18.83 -18.97
N LEU A 336 -2.08 17.75 -18.48
CA LEU A 336 -2.74 16.75 -17.64
C LEU A 336 -3.22 17.35 -16.31
N LEU A 337 -2.43 18.23 -15.70
CA LEU A 337 -2.79 18.92 -14.46
C LEU A 337 -3.99 19.86 -14.61
N GLU A 338 -4.22 20.43 -15.80
CA GLU A 338 -5.39 21.29 -16.04
C GLU A 338 -6.71 20.54 -15.92
N GLU A 339 -6.71 19.22 -16.05
CA GLU A 339 -7.94 18.43 -16.00
C GLU A 339 -8.03 17.53 -14.76
N ALA A 340 -6.93 17.28 -14.05
CA ALA A 340 -6.88 16.37 -12.92
C ALA A 340 -7.80 16.80 -11.76
N ASP A 341 -8.55 15.87 -11.20
CA ASP A 341 -9.35 16.02 -10.00
C ASP A 341 -8.57 15.68 -8.74
N VAL A 342 -7.68 14.69 -8.87
CA VAL A 342 -6.82 14.20 -7.80
C VAL A 342 -5.38 14.12 -8.33
N VAL A 343 -4.43 14.54 -7.51
CA VAL A 343 -2.99 14.31 -7.76
C VAL A 343 -2.45 13.49 -6.59
N ILE A 344 -1.87 12.33 -6.88
CA ILE A 344 -1.22 11.47 -5.88
C ILE A 344 0.30 11.64 -6.02
N ASP A 345 0.95 12.08 -4.95
CA ASP A 345 2.39 12.31 -4.85
C ASP A 345 3.02 11.32 -3.85
N GLY A 346 3.73 10.32 -4.35
CA GLY A 346 4.53 9.37 -3.57
C GLY A 346 6.04 9.63 -3.68
N TYR A 347 6.45 10.84 -4.11
CA TYR A 347 7.84 11.24 -4.05
C TYR A 347 8.17 11.91 -2.71
N ARG A 348 9.46 12.03 -2.40
CA ARG A 348 9.89 12.73 -1.18
C ARG A 348 9.29 14.14 -1.13
N PRO A 349 8.84 14.62 0.03
CA PRO A 349 8.19 15.91 0.16
C PRO A 349 8.97 17.05 -0.51
N GLY A 350 8.27 17.85 -1.31
CA GLY A 350 8.82 19.01 -2.03
C GLY A 350 9.56 18.71 -3.34
N ILE A 351 9.77 17.44 -3.72
CA ILE A 351 10.47 17.11 -4.98
C ILE A 351 9.70 17.57 -6.20
N LEU A 352 8.38 17.50 -6.18
CA LEU A 352 7.51 17.87 -7.29
C LEU A 352 7.13 19.36 -7.32
N SER A 353 7.45 20.13 -6.27
CA SER A 353 7.12 21.57 -6.20
C SER A 353 7.70 22.38 -7.34
N LYS A 354 8.91 22.06 -7.80
CA LYS A 354 9.53 22.71 -8.96
C LYS A 354 8.81 22.48 -10.29
N TYR A 355 7.85 21.55 -10.31
CA TYR A 355 6.98 21.25 -11.45
C TYR A 355 5.53 21.72 -11.22
N GLY A 356 5.31 22.56 -10.19
CA GLY A 356 3.98 23.09 -9.87
C GLY A 356 3.01 22.08 -9.27
N CYS A 357 3.55 21.02 -8.67
CA CYS A 357 2.81 19.96 -7.98
C CYS A 357 2.90 20.08 -6.43
N ASP A 358 3.01 21.27 -5.88
CA ASP A 358 2.74 21.51 -4.47
C ASP A 358 1.24 21.84 -4.27
N PRO A 359 0.71 21.62 -3.04
CA PRO A 359 -0.72 21.84 -2.76
C PRO A 359 -1.22 23.22 -3.15
N GLU A 360 -0.45 24.28 -2.85
CA GLU A 360 -0.83 25.67 -3.10
C GLU A 360 -0.82 26.00 -4.61
N ALA A 361 0.17 25.50 -5.35
CA ALA A 361 0.23 25.70 -6.81
C ALA A 361 -0.92 24.97 -7.51
N LEU A 362 -1.22 23.75 -7.08
CA LEU A 362 -2.35 22.97 -7.58
C LEU A 362 -3.69 23.65 -7.27
N ALA A 363 -3.87 24.19 -6.05
CA ALA A 363 -5.07 24.91 -5.66
C ALA A 363 -5.27 26.19 -6.49
N ARG A 364 -4.18 26.96 -6.73
CA ARG A 364 -4.23 28.14 -7.62
C ARG A 364 -4.60 27.77 -9.06
N ARG A 365 -4.09 26.64 -9.57
CA ARG A 365 -4.45 26.12 -10.89
C ARG A 365 -5.92 25.73 -10.94
N ALA A 366 -6.39 24.98 -9.95
CA ALA A 366 -7.77 24.54 -9.81
C ALA A 366 -8.75 25.71 -9.69
N ALA A 367 -8.41 26.76 -8.94
CA ALA A 367 -9.23 27.95 -8.80
C ALA A 367 -9.48 28.67 -10.14
N ARG A 368 -8.47 28.72 -11.07
CA ARG A 368 -8.65 29.32 -12.40
C ARG A 368 -9.71 28.61 -13.24
N ARG A 369 -9.90 27.31 -13.06
CA ARG A 369 -10.96 26.55 -13.74
C ARG A 369 -12.27 26.45 -12.96
N GLY A 370 -12.36 27.13 -11.81
CA GLY A 370 -13.56 27.15 -10.95
C GLY A 370 -13.87 25.82 -10.25
N LYS A 371 -12.94 24.87 -10.22
CA LYS A 371 -13.14 23.53 -9.66
C LYS A 371 -11.97 23.19 -8.75
N GLY A 372 -12.22 22.86 -7.47
CA GLY A 372 -11.20 22.46 -6.52
C GLY A 372 -10.48 21.15 -6.92
N ILE A 373 -9.30 20.92 -6.33
CA ILE A 373 -8.47 19.72 -6.53
C ILE A 373 -8.18 19.04 -5.20
N VAL A 374 -7.96 17.72 -5.23
CA VAL A 374 -7.50 16.95 -4.09
C VAL A 374 -6.04 16.54 -4.32
N TYR A 375 -5.14 16.98 -3.45
CA TYR A 375 -3.76 16.56 -3.41
C TYR A 375 -3.57 15.49 -2.35
N VAL A 376 -2.99 14.35 -2.70
CA VAL A 376 -2.75 13.23 -1.80
C VAL A 376 -1.25 12.96 -1.73
N ALA A 377 -0.62 13.18 -0.59
CA ALA A 377 0.78 12.85 -0.37
C ALA A 377 0.91 11.58 0.46
N GLU A 378 1.76 10.68 0.00
CA GLU A 378 2.21 9.50 0.71
C GLU A 378 3.73 9.55 0.87
N ASP A 379 4.24 9.35 2.09
CA ASP A 379 5.66 9.28 2.39
C ASP A 379 5.95 8.28 3.52
N CYS A 380 7.23 8.06 3.84
CA CYS A 380 7.60 7.08 4.85
C CYS A 380 7.32 7.54 6.28
N PHE A 381 7.71 8.76 6.63
CA PHE A 381 7.78 9.20 8.03
C PHE A 381 6.63 10.11 8.47
N GLY A 382 5.91 10.72 7.52
CA GLY A 382 4.88 11.70 7.84
C GLY A 382 5.42 13.00 8.44
N GLY A 383 4.50 13.82 8.96
CA GLY A 383 4.83 15.04 9.70
C GLY A 383 5.21 16.23 8.83
N THR A 384 5.07 16.18 7.51
CA THR A 384 5.32 17.33 6.63
C THR A 384 4.41 18.49 7.00
N GLY A 385 5.00 19.62 7.39
CA GLY A 385 4.29 20.81 7.87
C GLY A 385 3.99 20.81 9.37
N GLU A 386 4.33 19.75 10.10
CA GLU A 386 4.16 19.69 11.55
C GLU A 386 5.43 20.19 12.25
N PRO A 387 5.34 21.19 13.16
CA PRO A 387 6.48 21.70 13.90
C PRO A 387 7.18 20.61 14.71
N GLY A 388 8.52 20.49 14.56
CA GLY A 388 9.31 19.51 15.30
C GLY A 388 9.39 18.13 14.69
N ALA A 389 8.72 17.87 13.56
CA ALA A 389 8.80 16.60 12.83
C ALA A 389 10.16 16.43 12.14
N ALA A 390 11.18 16.02 12.88
CA ALA A 390 12.58 16.02 12.46
C ALA A 390 12.87 15.11 11.25
N TRP A 391 12.03 14.10 10.99
CA TRP A 391 12.25 13.11 9.93
C TRP A 391 11.35 13.30 8.69
N ALA A 392 10.49 14.33 8.67
CA ALA A 392 9.49 14.53 7.61
C ALA A 392 10.05 14.54 6.18
N HIS A 393 11.31 14.91 5.97
CA HIS A 393 11.93 14.97 4.64
C HIS A 393 12.91 13.82 4.34
N ARG A 394 12.99 12.83 5.24
CA ARG A 394 13.90 11.69 5.05
C ARG A 394 13.33 10.74 4.00
N PRO A 395 14.20 10.11 3.18
CA PRO A 395 13.78 9.00 2.35
C PRO A 395 13.51 7.76 3.20
N GLY A 396 12.51 6.98 2.84
CA GLY A 396 12.23 5.72 3.52
C GLY A 396 11.36 4.81 2.66
N TRP A 397 11.14 3.61 3.16
CA TRP A 397 10.36 2.52 2.59
C TRP A 397 9.70 1.76 3.72
N GLN A 398 8.85 0.79 3.41
CA GLN A 398 8.16 0.02 4.44
C GLN A 398 9.10 -0.52 5.52
N GLN A 399 10.17 -1.25 5.16
CA GLN A 399 11.07 -1.85 6.16
C GLN A 399 11.74 -0.80 7.05
N ILE A 400 11.88 0.43 6.57
CA ILE A 400 12.38 1.55 7.37
C ILE A 400 11.33 1.97 8.40
N ALA A 401 10.06 2.07 8.00
CA ALA A 401 8.96 2.37 8.91
C ALA A 401 8.78 1.25 9.95
N ASP A 402 8.73 -0.01 9.52
CA ASP A 402 8.63 -1.19 10.39
C ASP A 402 9.77 -1.23 11.44
N CYS A 403 10.99 -0.84 11.05
CA CYS A 403 12.13 -0.78 11.95
C CYS A 403 12.04 0.36 12.96
N VAL A 404 11.68 1.57 12.55
CA VAL A 404 11.65 2.72 13.47
C VAL A 404 10.43 2.71 14.40
N SER A 405 9.28 2.20 13.95
CA SER A 405 8.02 2.18 14.70
C SER A 405 8.04 1.18 15.86
N GLY A 406 8.81 0.09 15.71
CA GLY A 406 8.85 -1.05 16.63
C GLY A 406 8.20 -2.32 16.10
N VAL A 407 7.56 -2.28 14.93
CA VAL A 407 6.91 -3.43 14.28
C VAL A 407 7.89 -4.59 14.10
N ALA A 408 9.12 -4.32 13.63
CA ALA A 408 10.15 -5.35 13.47
C ALA A 408 10.56 -6.01 14.81
N TRP A 409 10.57 -5.28 15.91
CA TRP A 409 10.82 -5.85 17.24
C TRP A 409 9.68 -6.74 17.71
N GLU A 410 8.44 -6.34 17.49
CA GLU A 410 7.28 -7.20 17.83
C GLU A 410 7.31 -8.50 17.02
N GLN A 411 7.68 -8.46 15.74
CA GLN A 411 7.85 -9.66 14.91
C GLN A 411 8.94 -10.58 15.46
N GLY A 412 10.12 -10.06 15.79
CA GLY A 412 11.22 -10.86 16.35
C GLY A 412 10.85 -11.51 17.68
N ARG A 413 10.20 -10.77 18.61
CA ARG A 413 9.70 -11.31 19.88
C ARG A 413 8.68 -12.43 19.69
N PHE A 414 7.77 -12.25 18.73
CA PHE A 414 6.81 -13.30 18.36
C PHE A 414 7.52 -14.57 17.88
N MET A 415 8.62 -14.44 17.16
CA MET A 415 9.45 -15.57 16.73
C MET A 415 10.29 -16.19 17.87
N GLY A 416 10.22 -15.63 19.08
CA GLY A 416 11.00 -16.10 20.24
C GLY A 416 12.44 -15.58 20.28
N LEU A 417 12.72 -14.47 19.57
CA LEU A 417 14.04 -13.89 19.44
C LEU A 417 14.19 -12.62 20.28
N ASP A 418 15.40 -12.33 20.74
CA ASP A 418 15.79 -11.05 21.34
C ASP A 418 16.50 -10.17 20.27
N GLU A 419 15.88 -10.10 19.11
CA GLU A 419 16.32 -9.28 17.98
C GLU A 419 15.14 -8.91 17.08
N PRO A 420 15.19 -7.78 16.36
CA PRO A 420 14.14 -7.41 15.42
C PRO A 420 14.22 -8.27 14.16
N VAL A 421 13.06 -8.60 13.59
CA VAL A 421 12.93 -9.24 12.27
C VAL A 421 11.90 -8.47 11.46
N VAL A 422 12.19 -8.15 10.21
CA VAL A 422 11.24 -7.48 9.32
C VAL A 422 10.05 -8.40 9.06
N PRO A 423 8.79 -7.94 9.19
CA PRO A 423 7.62 -8.76 8.91
C PRO A 423 7.61 -9.29 7.45
N PRO A 424 6.94 -10.44 7.19
CA PRO A 424 6.72 -10.90 5.83
C PRO A 424 5.73 -9.98 5.12
N PHE A 425 5.86 -9.90 3.80
CA PHE A 425 4.97 -9.17 2.89
C PHE A 425 4.95 -7.64 3.07
N PRO A 426 4.54 -6.89 2.03
CA PRO A 426 4.44 -5.43 2.09
C PRO A 426 3.10 -4.96 2.70
N MET A 427 2.73 -5.49 3.89
CA MET A 427 1.42 -5.23 4.49
C MET A 427 1.24 -3.77 4.90
N SER A 428 2.28 -3.15 5.46
CA SER A 428 2.25 -1.72 5.80
C SER A 428 2.16 -0.82 4.56
N ASP A 429 2.75 -1.22 3.42
CA ASP A 429 2.55 -0.51 2.14
C ASP A 429 1.07 -0.53 1.70
N TYR A 430 0.43 -1.71 1.70
CA TYR A 430 -0.98 -1.84 1.32
C TYR A 430 -1.90 -1.13 2.31
N GLY A 431 -1.64 -1.23 3.61
CA GLY A 431 -2.39 -0.52 4.65
C GLY A 431 -2.28 1.00 4.51
N THR A 432 -1.07 1.51 4.23
CA THR A 432 -0.85 2.94 3.95
C THR A 432 -1.59 3.38 2.69
N GLY A 433 -1.61 2.54 1.65
CA GLY A 433 -2.40 2.79 0.45
C GLY A 433 -3.90 2.93 0.75
N CYS A 434 -4.46 2.07 1.62
CA CYS A 434 -5.85 2.19 2.06
C CYS A 434 -6.09 3.49 2.87
N LEU A 435 -5.18 3.87 3.77
CA LEU A 435 -5.27 5.16 4.48
C LEU A 435 -5.32 6.33 3.49
N GLY A 436 -4.43 6.31 2.49
CA GLY A 436 -4.41 7.33 1.44
C GLY A 436 -5.68 7.34 0.59
N SER A 437 -6.27 6.17 0.30
CA SER A 437 -7.55 6.05 -0.39
C SER A 437 -8.69 6.68 0.42
N VAL A 438 -8.80 6.35 1.71
CA VAL A 438 -9.79 6.96 2.62
C VAL A 438 -9.61 8.48 2.70
N ALA A 439 -8.36 8.96 2.78
CA ALA A 439 -8.07 10.39 2.78
C ALA A 439 -8.46 11.07 1.46
N ALA A 440 -8.19 10.43 0.31
CA ALA A 440 -8.59 10.93 -1.01
C ALA A 440 -10.12 11.01 -1.16
N LEU A 441 -10.84 9.95 -0.76
CA LEU A 441 -12.31 9.91 -0.75
C LEU A 441 -12.89 10.99 0.16
N THR A 442 -12.29 11.21 1.34
CA THR A 442 -12.65 12.31 2.24
C THR A 442 -12.46 13.68 1.58
N GLY A 443 -11.32 13.89 0.93
CA GLY A 443 -11.05 15.13 0.18
C GLY A 443 -12.05 15.37 -0.95
N LEU A 444 -12.37 14.33 -1.73
CA LEU A 444 -13.38 14.39 -2.80
C LEU A 444 -14.79 14.67 -2.26
N HIS A 445 -15.16 14.00 -1.17
CA HIS A 445 -16.45 14.27 -0.50
C HIS A 445 -16.55 15.73 -0.02
N ARG A 446 -15.51 16.25 0.67
CA ARG A 446 -15.48 17.64 1.11
C ARG A 446 -15.46 18.63 -0.07
N ARG A 447 -14.72 18.33 -1.14
CA ARG A 447 -14.79 19.14 -2.36
C ARG A 447 -16.21 19.21 -2.92
N ALA A 448 -16.96 18.10 -2.85
CA ALA A 448 -18.33 18.05 -3.35
C ALA A 448 -19.34 18.76 -2.44
N THR A 449 -19.10 18.80 -1.14
CA THR A 449 -20.04 19.36 -0.14
C THR A 449 -19.66 20.77 0.34
N GLU A 450 -18.37 21.06 0.46
CA GLU A 450 -17.83 22.29 1.02
C GLU A 450 -17.11 23.17 -0.01
N GLY A 451 -16.78 22.59 -1.19
CA GLY A 451 -15.94 23.25 -2.20
C GLY A 451 -14.48 23.33 -1.78
N GLY A 452 -13.71 24.16 -2.48
CA GLY A 452 -12.28 24.36 -2.23
C GLY A 452 -11.40 23.21 -2.68
N SER A 453 -10.11 23.32 -2.41
CA SER A 453 -9.09 22.29 -2.64
C SER A 453 -8.60 21.71 -1.32
N TRP A 454 -8.21 20.43 -1.34
CA TRP A 454 -7.91 19.68 -0.12
C TRP A 454 -6.56 18.97 -0.21
N ALA A 455 -5.72 19.10 0.83
CA ALA A 455 -4.48 18.39 1.00
C ALA A 455 -4.68 17.22 1.96
N CYS A 456 -4.50 16.01 1.45
CA CYS A 456 -4.58 14.75 2.16
C CYS A 456 -3.18 14.20 2.37
N ARG A 457 -2.86 13.68 3.56
CA ARG A 457 -1.53 13.12 3.86
C ARG A 457 -1.65 11.84 4.66
N THR A 458 -0.84 10.88 4.32
CA THR A 458 -0.62 9.64 5.06
C THR A 458 0.85 9.24 4.98
N SER A 459 1.27 8.27 5.80
CA SER A 459 2.62 7.73 5.77
C SER A 459 2.65 6.29 6.24
N LEU A 460 3.71 5.57 5.86
CA LEU A 460 3.99 4.21 6.35
C LEU A 460 4.05 4.20 7.89
N LEU A 461 4.73 5.18 8.46
CA LEU A 461 4.83 5.31 9.92
C LEU A 461 3.46 5.52 10.59
N GLN A 462 2.55 6.31 10.00
CA GLN A 462 1.21 6.51 10.56
C GLN A 462 0.36 5.23 10.52
N TYR A 463 0.52 4.41 9.46
CA TYR A 463 -0.09 3.09 9.42
C TYR A 463 0.46 2.19 10.53
N ASP A 464 1.77 2.12 10.68
CA ASP A 464 2.42 1.32 11.72
C ASP A 464 2.00 1.75 13.13
N LEU A 465 1.89 3.07 13.37
CA LEU A 465 1.41 3.60 14.66
C LEU A 465 -0.05 3.22 14.92
N PHE A 466 -0.90 3.25 13.89
CA PHE A 466 -2.27 2.76 13.98
C PHE A 466 -2.29 1.27 14.29
N LEU A 467 -1.55 0.44 13.55
CA LEU A 467 -1.43 -1.00 13.75
C LEU A 467 -0.96 -1.33 15.18
N LEU A 468 0.11 -0.68 15.64
CA LEU A 468 0.63 -0.85 17.00
C LEU A 468 -0.35 -0.38 18.09
N SER A 469 -1.25 0.56 17.78
CA SER A 469 -2.28 1.02 18.70
C SER A 469 -3.38 -0.02 18.95
N LEU A 470 -3.61 -0.92 17.99
CA LEU A 470 -4.53 -2.05 18.13
C LEU A 470 -3.99 -3.13 19.07
N GLY A 471 -2.67 -3.14 19.28
CA GLY A 471 -1.97 -4.14 20.08
C GLY A 471 -1.71 -5.44 19.30
N ALA A 472 -0.97 -6.33 19.94
CA ALA A 472 -0.72 -7.66 19.41
C ALA A 472 -1.92 -8.60 19.70
N HIS A 473 -2.00 -9.70 18.94
CA HIS A 473 -2.87 -10.82 19.27
C HIS A 473 -2.58 -11.32 20.68
N ASP A 474 -3.60 -11.84 21.36
CA ASP A 474 -3.42 -12.47 22.68
C ASP A 474 -2.44 -13.65 22.62
N SER A 475 -1.90 -14.03 23.79
CA SER A 475 -0.89 -15.08 23.90
C SER A 475 -1.37 -16.44 23.37
N GLY A 476 -2.68 -16.73 23.48
CA GLY A 476 -3.28 -17.95 22.96
C GLY A 476 -3.30 -17.98 21.43
N VAL A 477 -3.69 -16.88 20.78
CA VAL A 477 -3.62 -16.75 19.30
C VAL A 477 -2.17 -16.88 18.84
N GLN A 478 -1.24 -16.14 19.47
CA GLN A 478 0.18 -16.22 19.10
C GLN A 478 0.74 -17.64 19.27
N ALA A 479 0.38 -18.34 20.33
CA ALA A 479 0.80 -19.73 20.57
C ALA A 479 0.28 -20.66 19.46
N ARG A 480 -0.99 -20.50 19.04
CA ARG A 480 -1.58 -21.28 17.94
C ARG A 480 -0.86 -21.00 16.61
N LEU A 481 -0.58 -19.72 16.31
CA LEU A 481 0.16 -19.35 15.10
C LEU A 481 1.54 -19.99 15.09
N ARG A 482 2.29 -19.93 16.19
CA ARG A 482 3.60 -20.57 16.29
C ARG A 482 3.55 -22.09 16.14
N ALA A 483 2.50 -22.72 16.65
CA ALA A 483 2.33 -24.17 16.54
C ALA A 483 1.89 -24.64 15.15
N ALA A 484 1.15 -23.81 14.41
CA ALA A 484 0.60 -24.15 13.10
C ALA A 484 1.58 -23.90 11.95
N HIS A 485 2.28 -22.78 11.98
CA HIS A 485 3.21 -22.40 10.92
C HIS A 485 4.52 -23.20 10.96
N ASP A 486 5.22 -23.25 9.83
CA ASP A 486 6.43 -24.06 9.67
C ASP A 486 7.57 -23.58 10.58
N SER A 487 8.27 -24.49 11.20
CA SER A 487 9.44 -24.20 12.06
C SER A 487 10.56 -23.47 11.31
N ALA A 488 10.65 -23.65 9.98
CA ALA A 488 11.60 -22.93 9.13
C ALA A 488 11.40 -21.42 9.18
N PHE A 489 10.14 -20.95 9.30
CA PHE A 489 9.85 -19.53 9.46
C PHE A 489 10.41 -18.99 10.79
N PHE A 490 10.25 -19.73 11.88
CA PHE A 490 10.73 -19.33 13.22
C PHE A 490 12.24 -19.48 13.41
N ALA A 491 12.94 -20.13 12.46
CA ALA A 491 14.39 -20.20 12.43
C ALA A 491 15.06 -18.99 11.75
N LEU A 492 14.30 -18.14 11.06
CA LEU A 492 14.81 -16.94 10.39
C LEU A 492 15.28 -15.88 11.40
N ARG A 493 16.24 -15.06 10.97
CA ARG A 493 16.93 -14.09 11.81
C ARG A 493 16.85 -12.69 11.21
N HIS A 494 17.31 -11.70 11.98
CA HIS A 494 17.33 -10.28 11.59
C HIS A 494 17.93 -10.02 10.21
N ASP A 495 18.94 -10.79 9.79
CA ASP A 495 19.68 -10.61 8.53
C ASP A 495 19.12 -11.45 7.36
N ASP A 496 18.10 -12.27 7.60
CA ASP A 496 17.37 -12.87 6.48
C ASP A 496 16.57 -11.81 5.73
N SER A 497 16.75 -11.76 4.41
CA SER A 497 16.11 -10.74 3.59
C SER A 497 14.59 -10.89 3.60
N VAL A 498 13.87 -9.77 3.39
CA VAL A 498 12.40 -9.79 3.30
C VAL A 498 11.89 -10.75 2.21
N ASP A 499 12.68 -11.01 1.17
CA ASP A 499 12.32 -11.99 0.13
C ASP A 499 12.32 -13.42 0.69
N VAL A 500 13.30 -13.77 1.54
CA VAL A 500 13.37 -15.08 2.21
C VAL A 500 12.27 -15.18 3.27
N VAL A 501 12.08 -14.16 4.08
CA VAL A 501 11.04 -14.12 5.13
C VAL A 501 9.66 -14.29 4.49
N SER A 502 9.37 -13.55 3.43
CA SER A 502 8.07 -13.63 2.72
C SER A 502 7.88 -14.98 2.01
N ALA A 503 8.91 -15.51 1.36
CA ALA A 503 8.80 -16.81 0.67
C ALA A 503 8.51 -17.94 1.66
N THR A 504 9.19 -17.95 2.81
CA THR A 504 9.00 -18.98 3.85
C THR A 504 7.61 -18.85 4.50
N ALA A 505 7.14 -17.62 4.78
CA ALA A 505 5.80 -17.38 5.28
C ALA A 505 4.73 -17.85 4.27
N LEU A 506 4.90 -17.50 2.99
CA LEU A 506 3.97 -17.85 1.92
C LEU A 506 3.83 -19.37 1.73
N GLU A 507 4.94 -20.10 1.79
CA GLU A 507 4.95 -21.57 1.72
C GLU A 507 4.15 -22.18 2.87
N SER A 508 4.39 -21.72 4.09
CA SER A 508 3.64 -22.14 5.27
C SER A 508 2.14 -21.81 5.16
N MET A 509 1.79 -20.61 4.70
CA MET A 509 0.39 -20.21 4.48
C MET A 509 -0.30 -21.06 3.40
N ARG A 510 0.38 -21.37 2.30
CA ARG A 510 -0.16 -22.24 1.23
C ARG A 510 -0.48 -23.64 1.73
N ARG A 511 0.36 -24.18 2.61
CA ARG A 511 0.13 -25.49 3.26
C ARG A 511 -1.06 -25.45 4.21
N LEU A 512 -1.17 -24.40 5.02
CA LEU A 512 -2.21 -24.28 6.05
C LEU A 512 -3.57 -23.88 5.48
N HIS A 513 -3.59 -23.02 4.48
CA HIS A 513 -4.78 -22.35 3.96
C HIS A 513 -4.89 -22.45 2.43
N PRO A 514 -4.93 -23.68 1.85
CA PRO A 514 -4.95 -23.85 0.41
C PRO A 514 -6.12 -23.14 -0.28
N ALA A 515 -7.26 -23.01 0.37
CA ALA A 515 -8.41 -22.30 -0.16
C ALA A 515 -8.17 -20.80 -0.40
N LEU A 516 -7.26 -20.16 0.39
CA LEU A 516 -6.87 -18.77 0.17
C LEU A 516 -6.09 -18.59 -1.15
N PHE A 517 -5.43 -19.63 -1.62
CA PHE A 517 -4.62 -19.64 -2.85
C PHE A 517 -5.32 -20.32 -4.02
N ASP A 518 -6.59 -20.66 -3.88
CA ASP A 518 -7.42 -21.13 -4.99
C ASP A 518 -7.84 -19.93 -5.85
N ALA A 519 -7.20 -19.80 -7.02
CA ALA A 519 -7.43 -18.69 -7.93
C ALA A 519 -8.88 -18.58 -8.42
N ALA A 520 -9.61 -19.69 -8.53
CA ALA A 520 -11.03 -19.65 -8.93
C ALA A 520 -11.88 -18.90 -7.89
N ARG A 521 -11.51 -18.97 -6.62
CA ARG A 521 -12.24 -18.35 -5.50
C ARG A 521 -11.79 -16.93 -5.21
N THR A 522 -10.47 -16.67 -5.25
CA THR A 522 -9.88 -15.47 -4.66
C THR A 522 -9.34 -14.48 -5.69
N MET A 523 -9.26 -14.87 -6.96
CA MET A 523 -8.64 -14.07 -7.99
C MET A 523 -9.61 -13.74 -9.13
N HIS A 524 -9.42 -12.57 -9.73
CA HIS A 524 -9.87 -12.26 -11.07
C HIS A 524 -8.78 -12.55 -12.09
N SER A 525 -9.15 -12.76 -13.34
CA SER A 525 -8.21 -12.90 -14.44
C SER A 525 -8.64 -12.08 -15.65
N GLY A 526 -7.66 -11.73 -16.48
CA GLY A 526 -7.97 -11.02 -17.67
C GLY A 526 -6.83 -10.91 -18.67
N LEU A 527 -7.16 -10.65 -19.93
CA LEU A 527 -6.21 -10.47 -21.00
C LEU A 527 -5.66 -9.04 -21.02
N SER A 528 -4.34 -8.90 -20.98
CA SER A 528 -3.64 -7.63 -21.15
C SER A 528 -2.80 -7.65 -22.41
N SER A 529 -3.01 -6.67 -23.29
CA SER A 529 -2.09 -6.37 -24.40
C SER A 529 -0.94 -5.46 -23.96
N GLY A 530 -0.99 -4.94 -22.74
CA GLY A 530 -0.09 -3.90 -22.26
C GLY A 530 1.28 -4.37 -21.77
N PHE A 531 1.57 -5.69 -21.73
CA PHE A 531 2.88 -6.20 -21.34
C PHE A 531 3.73 -6.66 -22.52
N ALA A 532 3.16 -6.76 -23.69
CA ALA A 532 3.81 -7.45 -24.80
C ALA A 532 4.89 -6.61 -25.51
N SER A 533 6.11 -7.16 -25.54
CA SER A 533 6.95 -7.10 -26.75
C SER A 533 6.47 -8.11 -27.79
N ARG A 534 5.40 -8.85 -27.54
CA ARG A 534 4.83 -9.94 -28.36
C ARG A 534 3.43 -9.54 -28.83
N PRO A 535 2.99 -9.95 -30.02
CA PRO A 535 1.67 -9.62 -30.55
C PRO A 535 0.50 -10.21 -29.74
N ASP A 536 0.77 -11.24 -28.93
CA ASP A 536 -0.27 -11.95 -28.20
C ASP A 536 -0.49 -11.37 -26.81
N PRO A 537 -1.75 -11.14 -26.40
CA PRO A 537 -2.07 -10.70 -25.06
C PRO A 537 -1.69 -11.75 -24.01
N VAL A 538 -1.34 -11.32 -22.80
CA VAL A 538 -1.03 -12.17 -21.68
C VAL A 538 -2.20 -12.23 -20.70
N VAL A 539 -2.36 -13.36 -20.01
CA VAL A 539 -3.32 -13.49 -18.92
C VAL A 539 -2.69 -12.91 -17.65
N VAL A 540 -3.32 -11.93 -17.06
CA VAL A 540 -2.95 -11.40 -15.74
C VAL A 540 -4.02 -11.82 -14.73
N THR A 541 -3.61 -12.26 -13.54
CA THR A 541 -4.52 -12.51 -12.42
C THR A 541 -4.24 -11.56 -11.27
N TRP A 542 -5.28 -11.13 -10.56
CA TRP A 542 -5.18 -10.24 -9.40
C TRP A 542 -6.25 -10.58 -8.37
N PRO A 543 -6.03 -10.30 -7.06
CA PRO A 543 -7.03 -10.55 -6.03
C PRO A 543 -8.35 -9.85 -6.29
N ARG A 544 -9.47 -10.54 -5.99
CA ARG A 544 -10.82 -9.96 -5.98
C ARG A 544 -10.90 -8.84 -4.95
N GLU A 545 -11.82 -7.90 -5.16
CA GLU A 545 -12.02 -6.82 -4.20
C GLU A 545 -12.61 -7.34 -2.89
N ALA A 546 -12.07 -6.79 -1.78
CA ALA A 546 -12.47 -7.20 -0.43
C ALA A 546 -13.76 -6.56 0.06
N VAL A 547 -14.26 -5.54 -0.65
CA VAL A 547 -15.42 -4.74 -0.23
C VAL A 547 -16.54 -4.89 -1.24
N ARG A 548 -17.76 -5.07 -0.74
CA ARG A 548 -18.99 -4.94 -1.50
C ARG A 548 -19.87 -3.86 -0.88
N VAL A 549 -20.49 -3.04 -1.70
CA VAL A 549 -21.47 -2.03 -1.29
C VAL A 549 -22.71 -2.19 -2.14
N GLU A 550 -23.87 -2.33 -1.50
CA GLU A 550 -25.13 -2.55 -2.18
C GLU A 550 -25.41 -1.48 -3.26
N GLY A 551 -25.73 -1.92 -4.46
CA GLY A 551 -26.05 -1.04 -5.59
C GLY A 551 -24.83 -0.42 -6.28
N CYS A 552 -23.60 -0.71 -5.84
CA CYS A 552 -22.37 -0.26 -6.46
C CYS A 552 -21.59 -1.40 -7.10
N ALA A 553 -20.90 -1.11 -8.21
CA ALA A 553 -19.86 -1.96 -8.73
C ALA A 553 -18.52 -1.51 -8.14
N ILE A 554 -17.76 -2.45 -7.58
CA ILE A 554 -16.40 -2.23 -7.10
C ILE A 554 -15.51 -3.27 -7.79
N GLY A 555 -14.54 -2.81 -8.57
CA GLY A 555 -13.64 -3.70 -9.30
C GLY A 555 -12.95 -2.99 -10.46
N HIS A 556 -11.96 -3.65 -11.04
CA HIS A 556 -11.12 -3.06 -12.07
C HIS A 556 -11.65 -3.34 -13.48
N VAL A 557 -12.03 -2.29 -14.18
CA VAL A 557 -12.45 -2.37 -15.60
C VAL A 557 -11.27 -2.57 -16.56
N ARG A 558 -10.03 -2.38 -16.09
CA ARG A 558 -8.80 -2.54 -16.88
C ARG A 558 -7.83 -3.50 -16.22
N VAL A 559 -7.15 -4.28 -17.04
CA VAL A 559 -6.07 -5.17 -16.60
C VAL A 559 -4.77 -4.39 -16.47
N ALA A 560 -3.89 -4.84 -15.57
CA ALA A 560 -2.57 -4.24 -15.42
C ALA A 560 -1.80 -4.21 -16.73
N ARG A 561 -0.94 -3.21 -16.87
CA ARG A 561 -0.04 -2.99 -18.01
C ARG A 561 1.33 -2.48 -17.55
N ARG A 562 2.34 -2.59 -18.41
CA ARG A 562 3.69 -2.08 -18.11
C ARG A 562 3.68 -0.57 -17.91
N ASN A 563 4.66 -0.03 -17.19
CA ASN A 563 4.88 1.41 -17.12
C ASN A 563 5.15 1.97 -18.53
N GLY A 564 4.55 3.13 -18.84
CA GLY A 564 4.73 3.82 -20.10
C GLY A 564 4.11 3.13 -21.32
N ASN A 565 3.04 2.39 -21.10
CA ASN A 565 2.32 1.69 -22.17
C ASN A 565 1.44 2.62 -23.00
N ASP A 566 0.92 3.67 -22.38
CA ASP A 566 -0.13 4.52 -22.94
C ASP A 566 0.39 5.93 -23.23
N GLU A 567 -0.38 6.70 -24.00
CA GLU A 567 -0.11 8.11 -24.23
C GLU A 567 -0.42 8.94 -22.97
N PRO A 568 0.35 10.02 -22.71
CA PRO A 568 0.08 10.92 -21.58
C PRO A 568 -1.10 11.85 -21.89
N ALA A 569 -2.31 11.29 -21.95
CA ALA A 569 -3.53 11.99 -22.30
C ALA A 569 -4.75 11.42 -21.57
N TRP A 570 -5.81 12.22 -21.40
CA TRP A 570 -7.07 11.85 -20.79
C TRP A 570 -8.13 11.34 -21.81
N GLY A 571 -7.75 10.92 -22.98
CA GLY A 571 -8.68 10.50 -24.02
C GLY A 571 -8.77 8.99 -24.21
N GLU A 572 -9.88 8.53 -24.86
CA GLU A 572 -10.05 7.18 -25.39
C GLU A 572 -9.99 6.03 -24.36
N TRP A 573 -10.35 6.30 -23.11
CA TRP A 573 -10.27 5.35 -22.01
C TRP A 573 -11.30 4.22 -22.11
N GLU A 574 -12.43 4.46 -22.81
CA GLU A 574 -13.53 3.50 -22.95
C GLU A 574 -13.19 2.32 -23.86
N ARG A 575 -12.18 2.47 -24.73
CA ARG A 575 -11.83 1.44 -25.74
C ARG A 575 -11.25 0.16 -25.16
N ASP A 576 -10.65 0.22 -23.97
CA ASP A 576 -10.03 -0.92 -23.30
C ASP A 576 -10.73 -1.30 -22.00
N GLU A 577 -11.93 -0.78 -21.79
CA GLU A 577 -12.76 -1.17 -20.64
C GLU A 577 -13.36 -2.57 -20.84
N ARG A 578 -13.37 -3.33 -19.79
CA ARG A 578 -14.13 -4.58 -19.68
C ARG A 578 -15.51 -4.28 -19.14
N TRP A 579 -16.44 -5.10 -19.51
CA TRP A 579 -17.77 -5.04 -18.91
C TRP A 579 -17.70 -5.58 -17.48
N LEU A 580 -18.12 -4.78 -16.51
CA LEU A 580 -18.25 -5.21 -15.12
C LEU A 580 -19.29 -6.33 -14.94
N ASP A 581 -20.23 -6.45 -15.88
CA ASP A 581 -21.17 -7.56 -15.92
C ASP A 581 -20.49 -8.92 -16.06
N ASP A 582 -19.29 -8.98 -16.67
CA ASP A 582 -18.46 -10.18 -16.71
C ASP A 582 -17.71 -10.43 -15.38
N ILE A 583 -17.60 -9.40 -14.53
CA ILE A 583 -16.99 -9.47 -13.19
C ILE A 583 -18.04 -9.84 -12.14
N ASP A 584 -19.28 -9.35 -12.29
CA ASP A 584 -20.44 -9.67 -11.44
C ASP A 584 -21.11 -11.02 -11.81
N GLY A 585 -20.79 -11.58 -12.97
CA GLY A 585 -21.27 -12.90 -13.41
C GLY A 585 -20.57 -14.09 -12.71
N ASP A 586 -19.59 -13.81 -11.88
CA ASP A 586 -19.04 -14.79 -10.96
C ASP A 586 -20.06 -15.02 -9.83
N VAL A 587 -20.94 -16.00 -10.05
CA VAL A 587 -21.80 -16.59 -9.01
C VAL A 587 -20.92 -16.90 -7.82
N ASP A 588 -21.30 -16.40 -6.66
CA ASP A 588 -20.64 -16.78 -5.40
C ASP A 588 -20.71 -18.32 -5.31
N PRO A 589 -19.57 -19.03 -5.34
CA PRO A 589 -19.60 -20.50 -5.27
C PRO A 589 -20.31 -21.02 -4.02
N ASP A 590 -20.50 -20.16 -3.00
CA ASP A 590 -21.22 -20.48 -1.79
C ASP A 590 -22.75 -20.22 -1.90
N GLU A 591 -23.24 -19.53 -2.94
CA GLU A 591 -24.69 -19.41 -3.23
C GLU A 591 -25.27 -20.68 -3.87
N GLU A 592 -24.48 -21.44 -4.64
CA GLU A 592 -24.93 -22.76 -5.17
C GLU A 592 -24.95 -23.88 -4.10
N ALA A 593 -24.34 -23.63 -2.94
CA ALA A 593 -24.28 -24.59 -1.83
C ALA A 593 -25.38 -24.35 -0.76
N ARG A 594 -26.24 -23.33 -0.91
CA ARG A 594 -27.43 -23.05 -0.08
C ARG A 594 -28.71 -23.43 -0.81
#